data_5aaa7206b284a6d4c9f19b8515dd55e5
#
_entry.id   5aaa7206b284a6d4c9f19b8515dd55e5
#
_cell.length_a   1.000
_cell.length_b   1.000
_cell.length_c   1.000
_cell.angle_alpha   90.00
_cell.angle_beta   90.00
_cell.angle_gamma   90.00
#
_symmetry.space_group_name_H-M   'P 1'
#
loop_
_entity.id
_entity.type
_entity.pdbx_description
1 polymer ?
#
loop_
_entity_poly.entity_id
_entity_poly.type
_entity_poly.pdbx_seq_one_letter_code
_entity_poly.pdbx_strand_id
1 'polypeptide(L)'
;MKLCALALLMVCSILVISGCNNPSNQTLNSSPAASPAPSAAATPDEFATARATFKKNCSVCHGEDGKGGSKTVDGNKLKVPNFTEGHALHHPDEDFVKQINKGGDGMPKFGDKLKPEEINALVRFIRHDFQGK
;
A
#
# COMPACT_ATOMS: atom_id res chain seq x y z
N MET A 1 34.03 28.60 26.66
CA MET A 1 33.96 28.98 28.10
C MET A 1 32.81 28.23 28.73
N LYS A 2 33.20 27.43 29.71
CA LYS A 2 32.58 26.79 30.88
C LYS A 2 31.67 25.61 30.55
N LEU A 3 32.12 24.36 30.57
CA LEU A 3 32.39 23.41 31.66
C LEU A 3 31.47 23.60 32.89
N CYS A 4 30.58 22.65 33.08
CA CYS A 4 30.28 22.13 34.41
C CYS A 4 29.81 20.66 34.25
N ALA A 5 30.72 19.85 34.64
CA ALA A 5 30.53 18.46 35.08
C ALA A 5 29.80 18.49 36.43
N LEU A 6 29.05 17.45 36.71
CA LEU A 6 29.06 16.78 37.99
C LEU A 6 28.09 15.54 37.94
N ALA A 7 28.72 14.46 38.07
CA ALA A 7 28.34 13.16 38.47
C ALA A 7 27.49 13.14 39.77
N LEU A 8 26.53 12.21 39.84
CA LEU A 8 26.19 11.57 41.11
C LEU A 8 25.74 10.15 40.89
N LEU A 9 26.52 9.23 41.42
CA LEU A 9 26.31 7.83 41.68
C LEU A 9 25.25 7.64 42.79
N MET A 10 24.40 6.66 42.69
CA MET A 10 23.81 5.84 43.74
C MET A 10 23.15 4.62 43.08
N VAL A 11 23.68 3.47 43.07
CA VAL A 11 23.90 2.37 44.01
C VAL A 11 22.63 1.90 44.76
N CYS A 12 22.45 0.58 44.74
CA CYS A 12 21.53 -0.28 45.51
C CYS A 12 20.14 -0.47 44.88
N SER A 13 19.58 -1.66 44.70
CA SER A 13 19.72 -2.88 45.51
C SER A 13 19.31 -4.10 44.71
N ILE A 14 20.00 -5.15 44.93
CA ILE A 14 19.75 -6.54 44.61
C ILE A 14 18.54 -7.02 45.45
N LEU A 15 17.54 -7.61 44.82
CA LEU A 15 16.61 -8.51 45.50
C LEU A 15 16.48 -9.78 44.68
N VAL A 16 17.24 -10.76 45.10
CA VAL A 16 17.12 -12.16 44.73
C VAL A 16 15.88 -12.71 45.43
N ILE A 17 14.94 -13.20 44.69
CA ILE A 17 13.91 -14.09 45.21
C ILE A 17 14.01 -15.40 44.43
N SER A 18 14.69 -16.34 45.08
CA SER A 18 14.60 -17.77 44.79
C SER A 18 13.21 -18.25 45.16
N GLY A 19 12.58 -19.03 44.31
CA GLY A 19 11.27 -19.62 44.65
C GLY A 19 10.84 -20.69 43.66
N CYS A 20 11.30 -21.91 43.93
CA CYS A 20 10.60 -23.19 43.77
C CYS A 20 10.25 -23.70 42.36
N ASN A 21 11.08 -24.61 41.93
CA ASN A 21 10.74 -25.74 41.08
C ASN A 21 9.49 -26.46 41.58
N ASN A 22 8.51 -26.67 40.68
CA ASN A 22 7.58 -27.79 40.81
C ASN A 22 7.47 -28.53 39.48
N PRO A 23 8.04 -29.73 39.39
CA PRO A 23 7.83 -30.60 38.26
C PRO A 23 6.52 -31.38 38.49
N SER A 24 5.43 -30.83 38.05
CA SER A 24 4.20 -31.62 37.92
C SER A 24 3.99 -31.95 36.45
N ASN A 25 4.36 -33.17 36.19
CA ASN A 25 3.97 -33.98 35.06
C ASN A 25 2.46 -33.87 34.84
N GLN A 26 2.01 -33.16 33.81
CA GLN A 26 0.66 -33.30 33.29
C GLN A 26 0.71 -33.69 31.83
N THR A 27 0.38 -34.91 31.69
CA THR A 27 0.02 -35.71 30.54
C THR A 27 -0.73 -34.88 29.50
N LEU A 28 -0.22 -34.99 28.28
CA LEU A 28 -0.81 -34.72 26.99
C LEU A 28 -2.34 -34.86 26.99
N ASN A 29 -3.02 -33.76 26.88
CA ASN A 29 -4.30 -33.71 26.20
C ASN A 29 -4.29 -32.49 25.31
N SER A 30 -3.56 -32.64 24.18
CA SER A 30 -3.64 -31.72 23.08
C SER A 30 -4.98 -31.93 22.40
N SER A 31 -6.01 -31.30 22.95
CA SER A 31 -7.16 -30.95 22.15
C SER A 31 -6.69 -29.90 21.16
N PRO A 32 -6.76 -30.11 19.85
CA PRO A 32 -6.49 -29.04 18.93
C PRO A 32 -7.53 -27.98 19.18
N ALA A 33 -7.10 -26.84 19.74
CA ALA A 33 -7.89 -25.63 19.72
C ALA A 33 -8.31 -25.45 18.26
N ALA A 34 -9.61 -25.61 18.02
CA ALA A 34 -10.19 -25.26 16.75
C ALA A 34 -9.77 -23.82 16.47
N SER A 35 -8.86 -23.68 15.55
CA SER A 35 -8.61 -22.41 14.88
C SER A 35 -9.99 -21.90 14.48
N PRO A 36 -10.40 -20.68 14.84
CA PRO A 36 -11.66 -20.17 14.33
C PRO A 36 -11.59 -20.33 12.81
N ALA A 37 -12.51 -21.14 12.28
CA ALA A 37 -12.71 -21.24 10.85
C ALA A 37 -12.74 -19.80 10.35
N PRO A 38 -11.98 -19.45 9.29
CA PRO A 38 -12.12 -18.15 8.71
C PRO A 38 -13.61 -18.03 8.38
N SER A 39 -14.30 -17.17 9.10
CA SER A 39 -15.60 -16.63 8.68
C SER A 39 -15.42 -16.37 7.21
N ALA A 40 -16.35 -16.85 6.36
CA ALA A 40 -16.28 -16.67 4.92
C ALA A 40 -16.02 -15.19 4.66
N ALA A 41 -14.75 -14.81 4.80
CA ALA A 41 -14.24 -13.51 4.47
C ALA A 41 -14.50 -13.41 2.99
N ALA A 42 -15.33 -12.46 2.60
CA ALA A 42 -15.39 -11.98 1.24
C ALA A 42 -13.97 -12.07 0.70
N THR A 43 -13.77 -12.79 -0.40
CA THR A 43 -12.46 -12.92 -1.06
C THR A 43 -11.83 -11.54 -1.07
N PRO A 44 -10.64 -11.36 -0.47
CA PRO A 44 -10.07 -10.04 -0.39
C PRO A 44 -10.08 -9.47 -1.80
N ASP A 45 -10.71 -8.30 -1.97
CA ASP A 45 -10.69 -7.61 -3.26
C ASP A 45 -9.22 -7.39 -3.60
N GLU A 46 -8.69 -8.17 -4.53
CA GLU A 46 -7.27 -8.13 -4.89
C GLU A 46 -6.83 -6.76 -5.38
N PHE A 47 -7.79 -5.93 -5.81
CA PHE A 47 -7.55 -4.57 -6.26
C PHE A 47 -7.82 -3.51 -5.20
N ALA A 48 -8.23 -3.85 -3.98
CA ALA A 48 -8.59 -2.89 -2.94
C ALA A 48 -7.48 -1.83 -2.72
N THR A 49 -6.24 -2.27 -2.59
CA THR A 49 -5.08 -1.37 -2.40
C THR A 49 -4.81 -0.53 -3.65
N ALA A 50 -4.87 -1.12 -4.84
CA ALA A 50 -4.66 -0.41 -6.09
C ALA A 50 -5.77 0.61 -6.33
N ARG A 51 -7.02 0.26 -6.04
CA ARG A 51 -8.18 1.18 -6.10
C ARG A 51 -8.01 2.36 -5.15
N ALA A 52 -7.59 2.12 -3.91
CA ALA A 52 -7.33 3.19 -2.94
C ALA A 52 -6.19 4.11 -3.42
N THR A 53 -5.12 3.54 -3.99
CA THR A 53 -4.00 4.29 -4.56
C THR A 53 -4.45 5.12 -5.76
N PHE A 54 -5.24 4.55 -6.66
CA PHE A 54 -5.83 5.25 -7.81
C PHE A 54 -6.71 6.43 -7.35
N LYS A 55 -7.62 6.18 -6.41
CA LYS A 55 -8.50 7.21 -5.88
C LYS A 55 -7.73 8.37 -5.27
N LYS A 56 -6.68 8.07 -4.52
CA LYS A 56 -5.85 9.08 -3.84
C LYS A 56 -4.99 9.92 -4.80
N ASN A 57 -4.40 9.30 -5.82
CA ASN A 57 -3.32 9.90 -6.60
C ASN A 57 -3.67 10.18 -8.06
N CYS A 58 -4.66 9.49 -8.63
CA CYS A 58 -4.92 9.47 -10.06
C CYS A 58 -6.28 10.06 -10.42
N SER A 59 -7.31 9.81 -9.60
CA SER A 59 -8.70 10.16 -9.92
C SER A 59 -8.94 11.64 -10.09
N VAL A 60 -8.13 12.51 -9.47
CA VAL A 60 -8.23 13.97 -9.63
C VAL A 60 -8.14 14.41 -11.10
N CYS A 61 -7.32 13.71 -11.88
CA CYS A 61 -7.18 13.96 -13.33
C CYS A 61 -7.98 12.95 -14.16
N HIS A 62 -7.84 11.65 -13.84
CA HIS A 62 -8.44 10.58 -14.64
C HIS A 62 -9.92 10.32 -14.38
N GLY A 63 -10.50 10.93 -13.32
CA GLY A 63 -11.86 10.61 -12.87
C GLY A 63 -11.93 9.32 -12.07
N GLU A 64 -12.92 9.16 -11.21
CA GLU A 64 -13.13 7.88 -10.49
C GLU A 64 -13.60 6.77 -11.44
N ASP A 65 -14.15 7.15 -12.59
CA ASP A 65 -14.62 6.26 -13.66
C ASP A 65 -13.58 6.02 -14.77
N GLY A 66 -12.39 6.59 -14.64
CA GLY A 66 -11.30 6.42 -15.61
C GLY A 66 -11.51 7.13 -16.95
N LYS A 67 -12.53 7.98 -17.10
CA LYS A 67 -12.85 8.65 -18.38
C LYS A 67 -12.00 9.87 -18.70
N GLY A 68 -11.26 10.39 -17.73
CA GLY A 68 -10.36 11.52 -17.98
C GLY A 68 -11.04 12.80 -18.42
N GLY A 69 -10.73 13.22 -19.66
CA GLY A 69 -11.31 14.41 -20.27
C GLY A 69 -10.46 15.67 -20.13
N SER A 70 -11.07 16.84 -20.34
CA SER A 70 -10.36 18.12 -20.21
C SER A 70 -10.23 18.51 -18.74
N LYS A 71 -9.00 18.76 -18.31
CA LYS A 71 -8.67 19.23 -16.96
C LYS A 71 -7.82 20.50 -17.04
N THR A 72 -7.92 21.35 -16.03
CA THR A 72 -6.99 22.49 -15.88
C THR A 72 -6.16 22.26 -14.64
N VAL A 73 -4.86 22.19 -14.81
CA VAL A 73 -3.89 21.98 -13.73
C VAL A 73 -2.86 23.10 -13.83
N ASP A 74 -2.67 23.86 -12.77
CA ASP A 74 -1.74 25.00 -12.70
C ASP A 74 -1.91 25.99 -13.89
N GLY A 75 -3.18 26.25 -14.29
CA GLY A 75 -3.50 27.12 -15.42
C GLY A 75 -3.37 26.48 -16.81
N ASN A 76 -2.83 25.28 -16.92
CA ASN A 76 -2.65 24.56 -18.18
C ASN A 76 -3.83 23.64 -18.47
N LYS A 77 -4.37 23.71 -19.69
CA LYS A 77 -5.40 22.78 -20.15
C LYS A 77 -4.75 21.45 -20.58
N LEU A 78 -5.16 20.38 -19.94
CA LEU A 78 -4.71 19.02 -20.23
C LEU A 78 -5.86 18.22 -20.82
N LYS A 79 -5.55 17.37 -21.79
CA LYS A 79 -6.46 16.36 -22.32
C LYS A 79 -6.06 15.01 -21.72
N VAL A 80 -6.72 14.61 -20.66
CA VAL A 80 -6.44 13.36 -19.96
C VAL A 80 -7.09 12.20 -20.71
N PRO A 81 -6.35 11.13 -21.03
CA PRO A 81 -6.89 9.99 -21.77
C PRO A 81 -8.05 9.30 -21.04
N ASN A 82 -9.00 8.80 -21.84
CA ASN A 82 -10.05 7.91 -21.38
C ASN A 82 -9.53 6.47 -21.38
N PHE A 83 -9.58 5.79 -20.23
CA PHE A 83 -9.12 4.40 -20.13
C PHE A 83 -10.13 3.40 -20.68
N THR A 84 -11.40 3.78 -20.80
CA THR A 84 -12.50 2.88 -21.18
C THR A 84 -12.68 2.76 -22.68
N GLU A 85 -12.01 3.60 -23.49
CA GLU A 85 -12.18 3.64 -24.93
C GLU A 85 -10.94 4.13 -25.67
N GLY A 86 -10.98 4.04 -27.01
CA GLY A 86 -9.98 4.61 -27.88
C GLY A 86 -8.61 3.89 -27.78
N HIS A 87 -7.54 4.67 -27.99
CA HIS A 87 -6.18 4.12 -28.08
C HIS A 87 -5.68 3.48 -26.76
N ALA A 88 -6.22 3.92 -25.60
CA ALA A 88 -5.83 3.34 -24.32
C ALA A 88 -6.09 1.83 -24.22
N LEU A 89 -7.08 1.31 -24.96
CA LEU A 89 -7.38 -0.13 -25.01
C LEU A 89 -6.31 -0.95 -25.76
N HIS A 90 -5.48 -0.30 -26.57
CA HIS A 90 -4.51 -0.94 -27.44
C HIS A 90 -3.05 -0.84 -26.96
N HIS A 91 -2.80 -0.01 -25.96
CA HIS A 91 -1.47 0.07 -25.35
C HIS A 91 -1.16 -1.20 -24.55
N PRO A 92 0.06 -1.75 -24.63
CA PRO A 92 0.52 -2.81 -23.76
C PRO A 92 0.72 -2.30 -22.33
N ASP A 93 0.81 -3.22 -21.36
CA ASP A 93 0.97 -2.87 -19.94
C ASP A 93 2.24 -2.09 -19.66
N GLU A 94 3.30 -2.37 -20.42
CA GLU A 94 4.60 -1.70 -20.30
C GLU A 94 4.50 -0.19 -20.58
N ASP A 95 3.61 0.23 -21.45
CA ASP A 95 3.39 1.66 -21.74
C ASP A 95 2.73 2.35 -20.55
N PHE A 96 1.76 1.70 -19.89
CA PHE A 96 1.16 2.20 -18.65
C PHE A 96 2.20 2.28 -17.54
N VAL A 97 2.96 1.20 -17.34
CA VAL A 97 4.04 1.16 -16.34
C VAL A 97 5.03 2.29 -16.59
N LYS A 98 5.47 2.48 -17.83
CA LYS A 98 6.40 3.54 -18.21
C LYS A 98 5.83 4.92 -17.95
N GLN A 99 4.56 5.16 -18.33
CA GLN A 99 3.90 6.45 -18.15
C GLN A 99 3.72 6.77 -16.67
N ILE A 100 3.31 5.82 -15.85
CA ILE A 100 3.17 6.01 -14.40
C ILE A 100 4.52 6.31 -13.75
N ASN A 101 5.57 5.57 -14.14
CA ASN A 101 6.91 5.78 -13.60
C ASN A 101 7.48 7.16 -13.97
N LYS A 102 7.40 7.53 -15.24
CA LYS A 102 8.11 8.71 -15.78
C LYS A 102 7.27 9.98 -15.76
N GLY A 103 5.94 9.85 -15.80
CA GLY A 103 5.06 10.99 -16.03
C GLY A 103 5.20 11.53 -17.45
N GLY A 104 4.79 12.77 -17.66
CA GLY A 104 4.86 13.49 -18.92
C GLY A 104 3.48 13.96 -19.38
N ASP A 105 3.44 14.93 -20.31
CA ASP A 105 2.21 15.52 -20.84
C ASP A 105 1.25 16.03 -19.75
N GLY A 106 1.82 16.60 -18.69
CA GLY A 106 1.08 17.10 -17.52
C GLY A 106 0.78 16.04 -16.45
N MET A 107 1.10 14.78 -16.67
CA MET A 107 1.01 13.73 -15.67
C MET A 107 2.26 13.75 -14.76
N PRO A 108 2.11 13.81 -13.42
CA PRO A 108 3.24 13.68 -12.50
C PRO A 108 3.92 12.32 -12.60
N LYS A 109 5.22 12.26 -12.31
CA LYS A 109 5.91 10.97 -12.16
C LYS A 109 5.60 10.36 -10.80
N PHE A 110 5.43 9.05 -10.77
CA PHE A 110 5.15 8.29 -9.56
C PHE A 110 6.22 7.25 -9.22
N GLY A 111 7.21 7.05 -10.10
CA GLY A 111 8.28 6.07 -9.87
C GLY A 111 9.11 6.29 -8.60
N ASP A 112 9.14 7.54 -8.09
CA ASP A 112 9.81 7.86 -6.82
C ASP A 112 8.87 7.75 -5.60
N LYS A 113 7.56 7.55 -5.83
CA LYS A 113 6.52 7.57 -4.81
C LYS A 113 5.85 6.22 -4.60
N LEU A 114 5.84 5.40 -5.62
CA LEU A 114 5.23 4.08 -5.64
C LEU A 114 6.27 3.03 -5.98
N LYS A 115 6.17 1.88 -5.34
CA LYS A 115 7.02 0.75 -5.63
C LYS A 115 6.63 0.10 -6.96
N PRO A 116 7.54 -0.63 -7.64
CA PRO A 116 7.23 -1.30 -8.90
C PRO A 116 6.01 -2.22 -8.82
N GLU A 117 5.84 -2.95 -7.73
CA GLU A 117 4.70 -3.83 -7.50
C GLU A 117 3.36 -3.08 -7.36
N GLU A 118 3.38 -1.87 -6.76
CA GLU A 118 2.19 -1.01 -6.64
C GLU A 118 1.80 -0.45 -8.00
N ILE A 119 2.78 -0.08 -8.83
CA ILE A 119 2.54 0.39 -10.21
C ILE A 119 1.95 -0.73 -11.05
N ASN A 120 2.51 -1.95 -10.97
CA ASN A 120 1.96 -3.11 -11.67
C ASN A 120 0.54 -3.44 -11.19
N ALA A 121 0.25 -3.32 -9.90
CA ALA A 121 -1.09 -3.50 -9.36
C ALA A 121 -2.07 -2.45 -9.89
N LEU A 122 -1.64 -1.18 -10.01
CA LEU A 122 -2.45 -0.12 -10.63
C LEU A 122 -2.78 -0.43 -12.10
N VAL A 123 -1.82 -0.94 -12.86
CA VAL A 123 -2.07 -1.31 -14.27
C VAL A 123 -3.10 -2.43 -14.35
N ARG A 124 -2.96 -3.50 -13.55
CA ARG A 124 -3.97 -4.57 -13.50
C ARG A 124 -5.34 -4.05 -13.09
N PHE A 125 -5.41 -3.17 -12.09
CA PHE A 125 -6.65 -2.52 -11.67
C PHE A 125 -7.29 -1.73 -12.83
N ILE A 126 -6.53 -0.92 -13.56
CA ILE A 126 -7.02 -0.17 -14.72
C ILE A 126 -7.57 -1.12 -15.79
N ARG A 127 -6.87 -2.23 -16.06
CA ARG A 127 -7.34 -3.25 -17.01
C ARG A 127 -8.65 -3.87 -16.58
N HIS A 128 -8.71 -4.28 -15.33
CA HIS A 128 -9.89 -4.95 -14.79
C HIS A 128 -11.10 -3.99 -14.66
N ASP A 129 -10.94 -2.89 -13.91
CA ASP A 129 -12.08 -2.02 -13.54
C ASP A 129 -12.55 -1.12 -14.69
N PHE A 130 -11.64 -0.70 -15.60
CA PHE A 130 -12.00 0.25 -16.66
C PHE A 130 -12.01 -0.37 -18.05
N GLN A 131 -11.29 -1.47 -18.28
CA GLN A 131 -11.20 -2.08 -19.61
C GLN A 131 -11.85 -3.47 -19.71
N GLY A 132 -12.27 -4.06 -18.58
CA GLY A 132 -12.92 -5.37 -18.55
C GLY A 132 -12.02 -6.53 -19.00
N LYS A 133 -10.72 -6.47 -18.70
CA LYS A 133 -9.69 -7.45 -19.13
C LYS A 133 -9.14 -8.24 -17.96
#